data_86c5b5387a906ca228883f0f68ab31c1
#
_entry.id   86c5b5387a906ca228883f0f68ab31c1
#
_cell.length_a   1.000
_cell.length_b   1.000
_cell.length_c   1.000
_cell.angle_alpha   90.00
_cell.angle_beta   90.00
_cell.angle_gamma   90.00
#
_symmetry.space_group_name_H-M   'P 1'
#
loop_
_entity.id
_entity.type
_entity.pdbx_description
1 polymer ?
#
loop_
_entity_poly.entity_id
_entity_poly.type
_entity_poly.pdbx_seq_one_letter_code
_entity_poly.pdbx_strand_id
1 'polypeptide(L)'
;MKRTLLLLLALLCMLPAAHAAGAETLYPIAYCFRETDFRADTLSDLNGIFVTSVPEADVATVCLGERVIRAGDVLPVSVLGELELLPVSTGGQEAALCYCPIRGTALGEPAQVTIRIRSAKDAAPKADDAELETYKNIPNDGRLTGSDPEDTNLTFQLAEEPKRGKVELQENGSFVYTPAKNKVGEDSFTFTVTDAAGNVSHPATVRITVKKPSECRAFADLTGSLDQFEAMWTAAAGLTGGRSIGGTLCYLPQETVSRAEFLVMAMELLDVPVDDTLRVSGFADADDAPAWLQPYLASAMRRGIVNGMVSERGLVFRPNEPVTAGQAAVMLQNMLELPVSAAVSQTDAPYWAASSMQALQEAGIPLAAADTSVSRIEAARMLYRVSRLKK
;
A
#
# COMPACT_ATOMS: atom_id res chain seq x y z
N MET A 1 22.21 16.62 43.19
CA MET A 1 22.24 17.89 42.43
C MET A 1 22.26 17.75 40.92
N LYS A 2 21.99 16.54 40.29
CA LYS A 2 21.96 16.34 38.82
C LYS A 2 20.57 16.11 38.22
N ARG A 3 19.48 16.15 39.03
CA ARG A 3 18.10 15.93 38.54
C ARG A 3 17.22 17.18 38.45
N THR A 4 17.71 18.33 38.98
CA THR A 4 16.97 19.61 38.98
C THR A 4 17.34 20.51 37.79
N LEU A 5 18.38 20.17 37.00
CA LEU A 5 18.80 20.98 35.85
C LEU A 5 18.07 20.61 34.55
N LEU A 6 17.46 19.39 34.46
CA LEU A 6 16.74 18.96 33.26
C LEU A 6 15.27 19.43 33.20
N LEU A 7 14.71 19.89 34.33
CA LEU A 7 13.33 20.40 34.39
C LEU A 7 13.21 21.91 34.14
N LEU A 8 14.33 22.63 34.15
CA LEU A 8 14.33 24.09 33.85
C LEU A 8 14.48 24.40 32.35
N LEU A 9 14.92 23.44 31.52
CA LEU A 9 15.02 23.66 30.06
C LEU A 9 13.70 23.47 29.30
N ALA A 10 12.72 22.79 29.90
CA ALA A 10 11.42 22.56 29.26
C ALA A 10 10.39 23.69 29.46
N LEU A 11 10.67 24.68 30.31
CA LEU A 11 9.74 25.77 30.63
C LEU A 11 10.16 27.11 30.03
N LEU A 12 11.20 27.16 29.18
CA LEU A 12 11.75 28.42 28.63
C LEU A 12 11.30 28.71 27.19
N CYS A 13 10.38 27.93 26.62
CA CYS A 13 9.88 28.16 25.25
C CYS A 13 8.67 29.10 25.15
N MET A 14 8.36 29.89 26.16
CA MET A 14 7.28 30.88 26.10
C MET A 14 7.75 32.34 26.34
N LEU A 15 8.83 32.75 25.70
CA LEU A 15 9.18 34.16 25.59
C LEU A 15 8.91 34.66 24.17
N PRO A 16 8.41 35.90 23.99
CA PRO A 16 8.04 36.39 22.67
C PRO A 16 9.28 36.45 21.77
N ALA A 17 9.27 35.61 20.75
CA ALA A 17 10.29 35.58 19.72
C ALA A 17 10.34 36.92 18.99
N ALA A 18 11.53 37.49 18.81
CA ALA A 18 11.73 38.51 17.78
C ALA A 18 11.43 37.88 16.43
N HIS A 19 10.28 38.19 15.87
CA HIS A 19 9.86 37.73 14.57
C HIS A 19 10.80 38.31 13.52
N ALA A 20 11.56 37.46 12.81
CA ALA A 20 11.99 37.80 11.45
C ALA A 20 10.71 37.91 10.62
N ALA A 21 10.36 39.13 10.22
CA ALA A 21 9.10 39.38 9.52
C ALA A 21 9.05 38.63 8.20
N GLY A 22 8.18 37.62 8.10
CA GLY A 22 7.64 37.17 6.84
C GLY A 22 8.50 36.22 5.98
N ALA A 23 9.34 35.36 6.58
CA ALA A 23 9.98 34.29 5.79
C ALA A 23 8.93 33.23 5.39
N GLU A 24 8.79 33.04 4.08
CA GLU A 24 7.80 32.11 3.52
C GLU A 24 8.44 31.26 2.42
N THR A 25 7.96 30.04 2.27
CA THR A 25 8.24 29.19 1.12
C THR A 25 6.97 28.52 0.62
N LEU A 26 6.99 28.06 -0.62
CA LEU A 26 5.91 27.26 -1.20
C LEU A 26 6.32 25.77 -1.18
N TYR A 27 5.46 24.91 -0.70
CA TYR A 27 5.67 23.47 -0.84
C TYR A 27 5.69 23.09 -2.35
N PRO A 28 6.57 22.24 -2.84
CA PRO A 28 7.71 21.58 -2.14
C PRO A 28 9.04 22.35 -2.25
N ILE A 29 9.02 23.65 -2.51
CA ILE A 29 10.22 24.46 -2.77
C ILE A 29 11.01 24.65 -1.47
N ALA A 30 12.30 24.32 -1.49
CA ALA A 30 13.20 24.55 -0.36
C ALA A 30 13.32 26.05 -0.05
N TYR A 31 13.33 26.38 1.25
CA TYR A 31 13.71 27.72 1.70
C TYR A 31 15.20 27.77 1.96
N CYS A 32 15.93 28.61 1.22
CA CYS A 32 17.35 28.85 1.48
C CYS A 32 17.49 29.95 2.55
N PHE A 33 18.08 29.59 3.69
CA PHE A 33 18.32 30.56 4.75
C PHE A 33 19.33 31.62 4.31
N ARG A 34 19.21 32.80 4.89
CA ARG A 34 20.16 33.89 4.75
C ARG A 34 20.78 34.16 6.09
N GLU A 35 22.01 34.63 6.12
CA GLU A 35 22.66 35.08 7.37
C GLU A 35 21.77 36.09 8.14
N THR A 36 21.01 36.90 7.41
CA THR A 36 20.08 37.88 7.98
C THR A 36 18.87 37.26 8.69
N ASP A 37 18.57 36.02 8.46
CA ASP A 37 17.48 35.31 9.14
C ASP A 37 17.86 34.95 10.59
N PHE A 38 19.17 34.87 10.87
CA PHE A 38 19.73 34.56 12.18
C PHE A 38 20.10 35.82 13.00
N ARG A 39 19.24 36.80 12.98
CA ARG A 39 19.53 38.09 13.62
C ARG A 39 19.70 38.01 15.13
N ALA A 40 20.88 38.42 15.56
CA ALA A 40 21.09 39.18 16.79
C ALA A 40 21.24 40.65 16.41
N ASP A 41 20.86 41.56 17.24
CA ASP A 41 20.76 43.01 17.01
C ASP A 41 21.99 43.69 16.41
N THR A 42 23.10 42.98 16.24
CA THR A 42 24.31 43.35 15.48
C THR A 42 24.97 42.14 14.87
N LEU A 43 24.98 42.06 13.55
CA LEU A 43 25.60 40.97 12.77
C LEU A 43 27.14 40.90 12.92
N SER A 44 27.77 41.99 13.40
CA SER A 44 29.23 42.13 13.40
C SER A 44 29.98 41.16 14.34
N ASP A 45 29.28 40.54 15.31
CA ASP A 45 29.93 39.73 16.36
C ASP A 45 29.41 38.28 16.39
N LEU A 46 28.63 37.86 15.41
CA LEU A 46 28.12 36.48 15.34
C LEU A 46 29.21 35.54 14.79
N ASN A 47 29.63 34.57 15.60
CA ASN A 47 30.56 33.52 15.19
C ASN A 47 29.85 32.27 14.67
N GLY A 48 28.59 32.02 15.08
CA GLY A 48 27.80 30.89 14.71
C GLY A 48 26.53 30.76 15.56
N ILE A 49 25.87 29.64 15.44
CA ILE A 49 24.69 29.29 16.22
C ILE A 49 24.82 27.91 16.86
N PHE A 50 24.22 27.76 18.03
CA PHE A 50 23.97 26.46 18.66
C PHE A 50 22.50 26.12 18.46
N VAL A 51 22.20 25.05 17.72
CA VAL A 51 20.83 24.62 17.42
C VAL A 51 20.20 23.98 18.65
N THR A 52 19.11 24.56 19.16
CA THR A 52 18.39 24.05 20.34
C THR A 52 17.22 23.15 19.97
N SER A 53 16.52 23.44 18.87
CA SER A 53 15.51 22.53 18.29
C SER A 53 15.38 22.75 16.78
N VAL A 54 14.91 21.73 16.10
CA VAL A 54 14.59 21.73 14.67
C VAL A 54 13.09 21.54 14.51
N PRO A 55 12.50 21.85 13.32
CA PRO A 55 11.09 21.56 13.05
C PRO A 55 10.76 20.08 13.25
N GLU A 56 9.48 19.78 13.51
CA GLU A 56 8.99 18.40 13.53
C GLU A 56 9.22 17.75 12.17
N ALA A 57 9.58 16.46 12.17
CA ALA A 57 10.02 15.75 10.97
C ALA A 57 8.92 15.59 9.90
N ASP A 58 7.65 15.68 10.30
CA ASP A 58 6.47 15.68 9.42
C ASP A 58 6.12 17.07 8.86
N VAL A 59 6.76 18.13 9.36
CA VAL A 59 6.57 19.51 8.90
C VAL A 59 7.68 19.90 7.93
N ALA A 60 8.94 19.81 8.34
CA ALA A 60 10.09 20.17 7.51
C ALA A 60 11.39 19.56 8.04
N THR A 61 12.38 19.43 7.16
CA THR A 61 13.75 19.03 7.51
C THR A 61 14.73 20.16 7.19
N VAL A 62 15.65 20.46 8.10
CA VAL A 62 16.73 21.43 7.88
C VAL A 62 18.00 20.69 7.49
N CYS A 63 18.62 21.08 6.37
CA CYS A 63 19.81 20.44 5.81
C CYS A 63 20.92 21.46 5.55
N LEU A 64 22.16 20.97 5.58
CA LEU A 64 23.37 21.63 5.04
C LEU A 64 23.96 20.68 4.00
N GLY A 65 23.66 20.92 2.73
CA GLY A 65 23.90 19.94 1.69
C GLY A 65 23.17 18.63 1.97
N GLU A 66 23.88 17.50 2.02
CA GLU A 66 23.30 16.19 2.34
C GLU A 66 23.15 15.92 3.86
N ARG A 67 23.69 16.79 4.71
CA ARG A 67 23.67 16.61 6.16
C ARG A 67 22.39 17.18 6.77
N VAL A 68 21.59 16.34 7.41
CA VAL A 68 20.43 16.77 8.23
C VAL A 68 20.92 17.39 9.53
N ILE A 69 20.44 18.61 9.83
CA ILE A 69 20.74 19.36 11.05
C ILE A 69 19.85 18.84 12.20
N ARG A 70 20.46 18.76 13.39
CA ARG A 70 19.79 18.25 14.60
C ARG A 70 19.97 19.19 15.78
N ALA A 71 19.14 19.07 16.77
CA ALA A 71 19.35 19.73 18.06
C ALA A 71 20.71 19.31 18.65
N GLY A 72 21.47 20.29 19.11
CA GLY A 72 22.84 20.12 19.61
C GLY A 72 23.92 20.44 18.59
N ASP A 73 23.59 20.63 17.30
CA ASP A 73 24.58 21.03 16.30
C ASP A 73 25.08 22.47 16.54
N VAL A 74 26.37 22.64 16.26
CA VAL A 74 27.03 23.96 16.24
C VAL A 74 27.36 24.29 14.79
N LEU A 75 26.85 25.39 14.31
CA LEU A 75 27.02 25.85 12.94
C LEU A 75 27.75 27.18 12.92
N PRO A 76 28.92 27.29 12.25
CA PRO A 76 29.63 28.57 12.11
C PRO A 76 28.85 29.51 11.17
N VAL A 77 29.04 30.83 11.33
CA VAL A 77 28.34 31.85 10.54
C VAL A 77 28.52 31.63 9.02
N SER A 78 29.68 31.14 8.61
CA SER A 78 30.04 30.95 7.18
C SER A 78 29.13 29.96 6.43
N VAL A 79 28.43 29.07 7.14
CA VAL A 79 27.55 28.05 6.52
C VAL A 79 26.06 28.38 6.71
N LEU A 80 25.69 29.45 7.42
CA LEU A 80 24.28 29.76 7.68
C LEU A 80 23.51 30.10 6.42
N GLY A 81 24.18 30.71 5.44
CA GLY A 81 23.60 31.00 4.12
C GLY A 81 23.51 29.79 3.18
N GLU A 82 24.06 28.63 3.57
CA GLU A 82 23.98 27.38 2.82
C GLU A 82 22.94 26.40 3.41
N LEU A 83 22.28 26.82 4.50
CA LEU A 83 21.21 26.00 5.07
C LEU A 83 19.96 26.05 4.21
N GLU A 84 19.32 24.90 4.11
CA GLU A 84 18.04 24.74 3.41
C GLU A 84 17.02 24.11 4.34
N LEU A 85 15.78 24.64 4.31
CA LEU A 85 14.62 24.00 4.91
C LEU A 85 13.82 23.35 3.79
N LEU A 86 13.69 22.04 3.88
CA LEU A 86 12.94 21.20 2.95
C LEU A 86 11.55 20.94 3.55
N PRO A 87 10.46 21.54 3.02
CA PRO A 87 9.11 21.24 3.46
C PRO A 87 8.74 19.77 3.22
N VAL A 88 8.13 19.13 4.20
CA VAL A 88 7.61 17.76 4.12
C VAL A 88 6.08 17.76 4.06
N SER A 89 5.46 18.72 4.74
CA SER A 89 4.00 18.90 4.75
C SER A 89 3.52 19.88 3.70
N THR A 90 2.35 19.64 3.14
CA THR A 90 1.73 20.34 2.01
C THR A 90 1.24 21.76 2.29
N GLY A 91 1.27 22.24 3.53
CA GLY A 91 1.04 23.66 3.74
C GLY A 91 0.24 24.09 4.97
N GLY A 92 0.19 25.40 5.16
CA GLY A 92 -0.49 26.06 6.27
C GLY A 92 0.24 25.96 7.61
N GLN A 93 1.42 25.33 7.65
CA GLN A 93 2.19 25.11 8.88
C GLN A 93 3.38 26.07 8.99
N GLU A 94 3.85 26.25 10.22
CA GLU A 94 5.06 27.01 10.51
C GLU A 94 6.17 26.07 10.97
N ALA A 95 7.31 26.15 10.29
CA ALA A 95 8.53 25.44 10.66
C ALA A 95 9.45 26.37 11.44
N ALA A 96 9.81 26.02 12.67
CA ALA A 96 10.67 26.83 13.52
C ALA A 96 12.02 26.16 13.76
N LEU A 97 13.11 26.85 13.44
CA LEU A 97 14.48 26.52 13.84
C LEU A 97 14.85 27.36 15.05
N CYS A 98 15.01 26.74 16.21
CA CYS A 98 15.39 27.44 17.42
C CYS A 98 16.92 27.32 17.66
N TYR A 99 17.55 28.39 18.11
CA TYR A 99 18.98 28.43 18.29
C TYR A 99 19.41 29.45 19.39
N CYS A 100 20.64 29.30 19.87
CA CYS A 100 21.31 30.34 20.65
C CYS A 100 22.47 30.88 19.78
N PRO A 101 22.57 32.20 19.56
CA PRO A 101 23.70 32.80 18.85
C PRO A 101 25.00 32.64 19.67
N ILE A 102 26.11 32.37 18.99
CA ILE A 102 27.45 32.26 19.58
C ILE A 102 28.21 33.53 19.29
N ARG A 103 28.68 34.20 20.35
CA ARG A 103 29.53 35.41 20.28
C ARG A 103 30.79 35.18 21.08
N GLY A 104 31.93 35.10 20.36
CA GLY A 104 33.19 34.65 20.97
C GLY A 104 33.03 33.24 21.54
N THR A 105 33.09 33.11 22.88
CA THR A 105 32.91 31.82 23.59
C THR A 105 31.58 31.75 24.37
N ALA A 106 30.71 32.75 24.25
CA ALA A 106 29.47 32.84 25.00
C ALA A 106 28.23 32.48 24.10
N LEU A 107 27.28 31.81 24.70
CA LEU A 107 25.93 31.63 24.13
C LEU A 107 25.08 32.86 24.49
N GLY A 108 24.41 33.42 23.48
CA GLY A 108 23.41 34.47 23.67
C GLY A 108 22.03 33.93 24.05
N GLU A 109 21.06 34.83 24.16
CA GLU A 109 19.67 34.47 24.44
C GLU A 109 19.08 33.60 23.32
N PRO A 110 18.20 32.64 23.68
CA PRO A 110 17.52 31.82 22.68
C PRO A 110 16.72 32.65 21.68
N ALA A 111 16.83 32.28 20.41
CA ALA A 111 16.12 32.89 19.29
C ALA A 111 15.54 31.82 18.38
N GLN A 112 14.65 32.22 17.49
CA GLN A 112 14.10 31.30 16.47
C GLN A 112 13.95 31.97 15.12
N VAL A 113 14.08 31.21 14.06
CA VAL A 113 13.65 31.56 12.70
C VAL A 113 12.42 30.73 12.38
N THR A 114 11.34 31.42 12.04
CA THR A 114 10.07 30.78 11.67
C THR A 114 9.83 30.98 10.17
N ILE A 115 9.62 29.88 9.47
CA ILE A 115 9.32 29.84 8.05
C ILE A 115 7.87 29.40 7.90
N ARG A 116 7.03 30.21 7.26
CA ARG A 116 5.66 29.79 6.92
C ARG A 116 5.68 29.01 5.62
N ILE A 117 5.27 27.75 5.68
CA ILE A 117 5.12 26.90 4.50
C ILE A 117 3.73 27.17 3.94
N ARG A 118 3.67 27.73 2.74
CA ARG A 118 2.42 27.91 2.00
C ARG A 118 2.23 26.75 1.05
N SER A 119 1.00 26.26 0.93
CA SER A 119 0.59 25.43 -0.18
C SER A 119 0.71 26.21 -1.49
N ALA A 120 1.29 25.66 -2.52
CA ALA A 120 0.93 26.02 -3.88
C ALA A 120 -0.59 25.82 -3.99
N LYS A 121 -1.30 26.57 -4.85
CA LYS A 121 -2.76 26.48 -4.95
C LYS A 121 -3.18 25.01 -4.97
N ASP A 122 -3.75 24.58 -3.85
CA ASP A 122 -4.13 23.20 -3.58
C ASP A 122 -5.11 22.75 -4.68
N ALA A 123 -4.76 21.70 -5.42
CA ALA A 123 -5.57 21.19 -6.49
C ALA A 123 -6.67 20.29 -5.92
N ALA A 124 -7.85 20.28 -6.53
CA ALA A 124 -8.87 19.33 -6.12
C ALA A 124 -8.47 17.91 -6.53
N PRO A 125 -8.73 16.88 -5.69
CA PRO A 125 -8.40 15.51 -6.00
C PRO A 125 -9.17 15.01 -7.22
N LYS A 126 -8.68 13.92 -7.80
CA LYS A 126 -9.33 13.19 -8.89
C LYS A 126 -9.88 11.88 -8.35
N ALA A 127 -11.17 11.62 -8.57
CA ALA A 127 -11.79 10.32 -8.36
C ALA A 127 -11.69 9.47 -9.64
N ASP A 128 -11.46 8.16 -9.52
CA ASP A 128 -11.34 7.25 -10.65
C ASP A 128 -12.60 6.40 -10.81
N ASP A 129 -13.08 6.25 -12.05
CA ASP A 129 -14.17 5.33 -12.36
C ASP A 129 -13.78 3.89 -12.00
N ALA A 130 -14.75 3.09 -11.55
CA ALA A 130 -14.52 1.70 -11.19
C ALA A 130 -15.63 0.77 -11.71
N GLU A 131 -15.35 -0.52 -11.73
CA GLU A 131 -16.29 -1.55 -12.10
C GLU A 131 -16.36 -2.62 -11.02
N LEU A 132 -17.57 -3.09 -10.72
CA LEU A 132 -17.82 -4.19 -9.82
C LEU A 132 -18.75 -5.21 -10.49
N GLU A 133 -18.41 -6.48 -10.35
CA GLU A 133 -19.30 -7.56 -10.76
C GLU A 133 -19.78 -8.33 -9.54
N THR A 134 -21.03 -8.78 -9.55
CA THR A 134 -21.52 -9.72 -8.56
C THR A 134 -22.58 -10.64 -9.14
N TYR A 135 -23.05 -11.58 -8.34
CA TYR A 135 -24.17 -12.46 -8.69
C TYR A 135 -25.46 -12.02 -8.01
N LYS A 136 -26.59 -12.41 -8.62
CA LYS A 136 -27.93 -12.18 -8.08
C LYS A 136 -28.03 -12.60 -6.61
N ASN A 137 -28.42 -11.67 -5.73
CA ASN A 137 -28.56 -11.83 -4.28
C ASN A 137 -27.23 -12.09 -3.52
N ILE A 138 -26.07 -11.89 -4.15
CA ILE A 138 -24.78 -12.06 -3.51
C ILE A 138 -24.16 -10.68 -3.35
N PRO A 139 -23.85 -10.24 -2.10
CA PRO A 139 -23.09 -9.02 -1.89
C PRO A 139 -21.63 -9.20 -2.37
N ASN A 140 -21.02 -8.10 -2.79
CA ASN A 140 -19.59 -8.10 -3.13
C ASN A 140 -18.96 -6.80 -2.64
N ASP A 141 -17.68 -6.85 -2.30
CA ASP A 141 -16.91 -5.70 -1.86
C ASP A 141 -16.01 -5.16 -2.97
N GLY A 142 -15.64 -3.90 -2.82
CA GLY A 142 -14.71 -3.21 -3.68
C GLY A 142 -13.97 -2.11 -2.93
N ARG A 143 -13.04 -1.47 -3.63
CA ARG A 143 -12.32 -0.32 -3.13
C ARG A 143 -12.30 0.76 -4.19
N LEU A 144 -12.68 1.96 -3.81
CA LEU A 144 -12.58 3.17 -4.62
C LEU A 144 -11.14 3.67 -4.62
N THR A 145 -10.74 4.29 -5.73
CA THR A 145 -9.45 4.93 -5.90
C THR A 145 -9.60 6.38 -6.28
N GLY A 146 -8.61 7.16 -5.93
CA GLY A 146 -8.47 8.55 -6.30
C GLY A 146 -7.03 8.98 -6.11
N SER A 147 -6.67 10.10 -6.67
CA SER A 147 -5.33 10.66 -6.57
C SER A 147 -5.39 12.17 -6.36
N ASP A 148 -4.39 12.66 -5.67
CA ASP A 148 -4.16 14.08 -5.46
C ASP A 148 -2.66 14.36 -5.58
N PRO A 149 -2.24 15.49 -6.24
CA PRO A 149 -0.83 15.82 -6.39
C PRO A 149 -0.13 16.16 -5.08
N GLU A 150 -0.89 16.70 -4.11
CA GLU A 150 -0.37 17.24 -2.86
C GLU A 150 -0.67 16.33 -1.66
N ASP A 151 -1.76 15.55 -1.72
CA ASP A 151 -2.28 14.80 -0.58
C ASP A 151 -2.34 13.28 -0.83
N THR A 152 -1.96 12.50 0.21
CA THR A 152 -2.13 11.04 0.24
C THR A 152 -3.33 10.59 1.07
N ASN A 153 -3.87 11.48 1.93
CA ASN A 153 -4.99 11.20 2.80
C ASN A 153 -6.29 11.69 2.17
N LEU A 154 -6.94 10.80 1.45
CA LEU A 154 -8.19 11.07 0.73
C LEU A 154 -9.38 10.45 1.44
N THR A 155 -10.48 11.19 1.52
CA THR A 155 -11.76 10.73 2.11
C THR A 155 -12.79 10.53 1.00
N PHE A 156 -13.50 9.40 1.04
CA PHE A 156 -14.46 9.00 0.03
C PHE A 156 -15.89 9.16 0.53
N GLN A 157 -16.76 9.77 -0.28
CA GLN A 157 -18.16 10.00 0.06
C GLN A 157 -19.08 9.63 -1.10
N LEU A 158 -20.25 9.04 -0.77
CA LEU A 158 -21.26 8.71 -1.75
C LEU A 158 -21.95 9.99 -2.23
N ALA A 159 -22.05 10.17 -3.56
CA ALA A 159 -22.73 11.29 -4.18
C ALA A 159 -24.15 10.92 -4.66
N GLU A 160 -24.31 9.73 -5.28
CA GLU A 160 -25.61 9.19 -5.68
C GLU A 160 -25.70 7.70 -5.36
N GLU A 161 -26.83 7.28 -4.79
CA GLU A 161 -27.13 5.89 -4.45
C GLU A 161 -27.43 5.04 -5.69
N PRO A 162 -27.13 3.73 -5.65
CA PRO A 162 -27.54 2.81 -6.71
C PRO A 162 -29.04 2.59 -6.71
N LYS A 163 -29.63 2.33 -7.88
CA LYS A 163 -31.09 2.17 -8.05
C LYS A 163 -31.58 0.74 -7.81
N ARG A 164 -30.69 -0.25 -7.87
CA ARG A 164 -31.05 -1.68 -7.84
C ARG A 164 -30.33 -2.47 -6.77
N GLY A 165 -29.71 -1.77 -5.83
CA GLY A 165 -28.99 -2.31 -4.69
C GLY A 165 -28.80 -1.29 -3.59
N LYS A 166 -27.96 -1.61 -2.64
CA LYS A 166 -27.49 -0.72 -1.56
C LYS A 166 -25.98 -0.73 -1.52
N VAL A 167 -25.37 0.42 -1.30
CA VAL A 167 -23.93 0.59 -1.04
C VAL A 167 -23.71 0.98 0.41
N GLU A 168 -22.74 0.33 1.05
CA GLU A 168 -22.20 0.74 2.35
C GLU A 168 -20.75 1.14 2.10
N LEU A 169 -20.49 2.45 2.05
CA LEU A 169 -19.17 3.05 1.77
C LEU A 169 -18.54 3.51 3.08
N GLN A 170 -17.23 3.23 3.24
CA GLN A 170 -16.40 3.74 4.32
C GLN A 170 -15.52 4.90 3.82
N GLU A 171 -15.11 5.79 4.70
CA GLU A 171 -14.29 6.96 4.39
C GLU A 171 -12.93 6.61 3.74
N ASN A 172 -12.40 5.42 3.98
CA ASN A 172 -11.17 4.91 3.37
C ASN A 172 -11.35 4.37 1.94
N GLY A 173 -12.56 4.50 1.36
CA GLY A 173 -12.91 4.03 0.02
C GLY A 173 -13.32 2.56 -0.08
N SER A 174 -13.27 1.79 1.01
CA SER A 174 -13.80 0.43 1.02
C SER A 174 -15.33 0.46 0.98
N PHE A 175 -15.95 -0.37 0.16
CA PHE A 175 -17.41 -0.42 0.08
C PHE A 175 -17.92 -1.85 -0.12
N VAL A 176 -19.18 -2.06 0.27
CA VAL A 176 -19.93 -3.30 0.01
C VAL A 176 -21.18 -2.93 -0.77
N TYR A 177 -21.36 -3.57 -1.92
CA TYR A 177 -22.60 -3.49 -2.69
C TYR A 177 -23.46 -4.73 -2.47
N THR A 178 -24.72 -4.53 -2.10
CA THR A 178 -25.70 -5.59 -1.93
C THR A 178 -26.81 -5.43 -2.97
N PRO A 179 -26.93 -6.35 -3.96
CA PRO A 179 -28.01 -6.29 -4.93
C PRO A 179 -29.39 -6.40 -4.28
N ALA A 180 -30.36 -5.64 -4.74
CA ALA A 180 -31.75 -5.80 -4.33
C ALA A 180 -32.24 -7.20 -4.72
N LYS A 181 -33.17 -7.74 -3.91
CA LYS A 181 -33.65 -9.12 -4.02
C LYS A 181 -34.07 -9.46 -5.46
N ASN A 182 -33.47 -10.51 -6.01
CA ASN A 182 -33.76 -11.06 -7.34
C ASN A 182 -33.45 -10.12 -8.52
N LYS A 183 -32.77 -8.99 -8.34
CA LYS A 183 -32.34 -8.10 -9.43
C LYS A 183 -31.10 -8.66 -10.13
N VAL A 184 -31.03 -8.45 -11.43
CA VAL A 184 -29.88 -8.73 -12.31
C VAL A 184 -29.73 -7.61 -13.33
N GLY A 185 -28.59 -7.50 -13.97
CA GLY A 185 -28.25 -6.47 -14.97
C GLY A 185 -27.47 -5.31 -14.37
N GLU A 186 -27.42 -4.20 -15.08
CA GLU A 186 -26.60 -3.07 -14.73
C GLU A 186 -27.19 -2.22 -13.60
N ASP A 187 -26.31 -1.69 -12.76
CA ASP A 187 -26.57 -0.67 -11.75
C ASP A 187 -25.35 0.27 -11.67
N SER A 188 -25.46 1.35 -10.96
CA SER A 188 -24.34 2.26 -10.74
C SER A 188 -24.58 3.16 -9.54
N PHE A 189 -23.50 3.62 -8.94
CA PHE A 189 -23.49 4.72 -7.98
C PHE A 189 -22.36 5.69 -8.31
N THR A 190 -22.44 6.92 -7.79
CA THR A 190 -21.37 7.90 -7.93
C THR A 190 -20.79 8.28 -6.57
N PHE A 191 -19.51 8.67 -6.56
CA PHE A 191 -18.81 9.08 -5.36
C PHE A 191 -17.89 10.27 -5.65
N THR A 192 -17.53 10.97 -4.59
CA THR A 192 -16.52 12.04 -4.62
C THR A 192 -15.39 11.71 -3.67
N VAL A 193 -14.25 12.34 -3.92
CA VAL A 193 -13.06 12.28 -3.09
C VAL A 193 -12.78 13.67 -2.55
N THR A 194 -12.44 13.77 -1.27
CA THR A 194 -12.09 15.02 -0.59
C THR A 194 -10.68 14.90 -0.04
N ASP A 195 -9.86 15.92 -0.24
CA ASP A 195 -8.50 16.06 0.30
C ASP A 195 -8.50 16.60 1.74
N ALA A 196 -7.31 16.76 2.33
CA ALA A 196 -7.16 17.29 3.68
C ALA A 196 -7.48 18.79 3.78
N ALA A 197 -7.41 19.54 2.68
CA ALA A 197 -7.75 20.96 2.63
C ALA A 197 -9.26 21.20 2.43
N GLY A 198 -10.04 20.16 2.12
CA GLY A 198 -11.47 20.22 1.89
C GLY A 198 -11.88 20.46 0.44
N ASN A 199 -10.96 20.37 -0.53
CA ASN A 199 -11.34 20.40 -1.94
C ASN A 199 -11.98 19.07 -2.34
N VAL A 200 -13.00 19.14 -3.20
CA VAL A 200 -13.80 17.97 -3.59
C VAL A 200 -13.61 17.71 -5.09
N SER A 201 -13.42 16.44 -5.45
CA SER A 201 -13.31 16.00 -6.84
C SER A 201 -14.61 16.17 -7.62
N HIS A 202 -14.52 16.09 -8.95
CA HIS A 202 -15.69 15.73 -9.74
C HIS A 202 -16.16 14.31 -9.37
N PRO A 203 -17.48 14.05 -9.44
CA PRO A 203 -18.02 12.71 -9.19
C PRO A 203 -17.45 11.68 -10.18
N ALA A 204 -17.04 10.52 -9.68
CA ALA A 204 -16.70 9.35 -10.48
C ALA A 204 -17.80 8.28 -10.34
N THR A 205 -17.86 7.38 -11.30
CA THR A 205 -18.92 6.37 -11.40
C THR A 205 -18.38 4.97 -11.14
N VAL A 206 -19.02 4.24 -10.25
CA VAL A 206 -18.86 2.79 -10.14
C VAL A 206 -19.96 2.12 -10.95
N ARG A 207 -19.59 1.37 -11.99
CA ARG A 207 -20.50 0.54 -12.79
C ARG A 207 -20.59 -0.85 -12.19
N ILE A 208 -21.81 -1.34 -11.99
CA ILE A 208 -22.05 -2.62 -11.32
C ILE A 208 -22.77 -3.54 -12.28
N THR A 209 -22.24 -4.74 -12.49
CA THR A 209 -22.89 -5.79 -13.26
C THR A 209 -23.35 -6.91 -12.34
N VAL A 210 -24.66 -7.06 -12.17
CA VAL A 210 -25.27 -8.17 -11.41
C VAL A 210 -25.62 -9.31 -12.35
N LYS A 211 -24.82 -10.39 -12.32
CA LYS A 211 -24.97 -11.56 -13.20
C LYS A 211 -25.95 -12.59 -12.61
N LYS A 212 -26.66 -13.30 -13.47
CA LYS A 212 -27.37 -14.51 -13.08
C LYS A 212 -26.34 -15.63 -12.98
N PRO A 213 -26.27 -16.38 -11.86
CA PRO A 213 -25.40 -17.55 -11.79
C PRO A 213 -25.88 -18.57 -12.85
N SER A 214 -25.00 -18.94 -13.80
CA SER A 214 -25.38 -19.84 -14.89
C SER A 214 -25.30 -21.30 -14.48
N GLU A 215 -24.25 -21.71 -13.78
CA GLU A 215 -23.98 -23.09 -13.44
C GLU A 215 -23.51 -23.31 -12.00
N CYS A 216 -23.07 -22.24 -11.31
CA CYS A 216 -22.61 -22.35 -9.94
C CYS A 216 -23.73 -22.07 -8.93
N ARG A 217 -23.96 -23.03 -8.03
CA ARG A 217 -24.85 -22.84 -6.87
C ARG A 217 -24.08 -22.11 -5.76
N ALA A 218 -24.81 -21.31 -4.98
CA ALA A 218 -24.24 -20.75 -3.75
C ALA A 218 -23.81 -21.88 -2.80
N PHE A 219 -22.70 -21.68 -2.12
CA PHE A 219 -22.17 -22.63 -1.14
C PHE A 219 -22.83 -22.36 0.22
N ALA A 220 -23.33 -23.43 0.85
CA ALA A 220 -24.12 -23.29 2.07
C ALA A 220 -23.29 -22.78 3.25
N ASP A 221 -22.03 -23.19 3.34
CA ASP A 221 -21.09 -22.77 4.37
C ASP A 221 -20.57 -21.33 4.23
N LEU A 222 -20.92 -20.63 3.12
CA LEU A 222 -20.61 -19.24 2.88
C LEU A 222 -21.86 -18.33 2.85
N THR A 223 -23.01 -18.87 3.24
CA THR A 223 -24.27 -18.08 3.24
C THR A 223 -24.13 -16.83 4.10
N GLY A 224 -24.33 -15.65 3.49
CA GLY A 224 -24.20 -14.36 4.16
C GLY A 224 -22.76 -13.84 4.30
N SER A 225 -21.77 -14.59 3.84
CA SER A 225 -20.38 -14.12 3.76
C SER A 225 -20.13 -13.37 2.44
N LEU A 226 -19.24 -12.38 2.48
CA LEU A 226 -18.70 -11.72 1.27
C LEU A 226 -17.91 -12.71 0.41
N ASP A 227 -17.28 -13.70 1.02
CA ASP A 227 -16.52 -14.76 0.37
C ASP A 227 -17.33 -15.62 -0.62
N GLN A 228 -18.65 -15.52 -0.54
CA GLN A 228 -19.55 -16.24 -1.44
C GLN A 228 -19.31 -15.87 -2.91
N PHE A 229 -18.96 -14.60 -3.17
CA PHE A 229 -18.73 -14.13 -4.53
C PHE A 229 -17.48 -14.78 -5.14
N GLU A 230 -16.31 -14.69 -4.49
CA GLU A 230 -15.07 -15.25 -5.01
C GLU A 230 -15.12 -16.78 -5.11
N ALA A 231 -15.75 -17.46 -4.15
CA ALA A 231 -15.97 -18.89 -4.20
C ALA A 231 -16.83 -19.31 -5.41
N MET A 232 -17.91 -18.59 -5.68
CA MET A 232 -18.75 -18.83 -6.85
C MET A 232 -18.05 -18.49 -8.15
N TRP A 233 -17.25 -17.40 -8.15
CA TRP A 233 -16.49 -16.98 -9.32
C TRP A 233 -15.43 -18.02 -9.71
N THR A 234 -14.64 -18.53 -8.75
CA THR A 234 -13.64 -19.57 -9.02
C THR A 234 -14.27 -20.88 -9.47
N ALA A 235 -15.43 -21.23 -8.93
CA ALA A 235 -16.17 -22.40 -9.39
C ALA A 235 -16.74 -22.23 -10.80
N ALA A 236 -17.25 -21.05 -11.15
CA ALA A 236 -17.74 -20.73 -12.49
C ALA A 236 -16.59 -20.68 -13.52
N ALA A 237 -15.39 -20.30 -13.09
CA ALA A 237 -14.17 -20.34 -13.91
C ALA A 237 -13.58 -21.75 -14.05
N GLY A 238 -14.16 -22.77 -13.39
CA GLY A 238 -13.65 -24.15 -13.42
C GLY A 238 -12.35 -24.39 -12.64
N LEU A 239 -11.91 -23.40 -11.86
CA LEU A 239 -10.63 -23.47 -11.12
C LEU A 239 -10.74 -24.32 -9.85
N THR A 240 -11.85 -24.19 -9.13
CA THR A 240 -12.12 -24.97 -7.93
C THR A 240 -13.63 -25.14 -7.76
N GLY A 241 -14.06 -26.25 -7.18
CA GLY A 241 -15.46 -26.54 -6.93
C GLY A 241 -15.73 -26.81 -5.46
N GLY A 242 -17.01 -26.89 -5.12
CA GLY A 242 -17.44 -27.36 -3.81
C GLY A 242 -17.46 -28.87 -3.70
N ARG A 243 -17.57 -29.37 -2.46
CA ARG A 243 -17.82 -30.77 -2.13
C ARG A 243 -19.22 -30.94 -1.56
N SER A 244 -19.89 -32.05 -1.92
CA SER A 244 -21.17 -32.39 -1.31
C SER A 244 -20.94 -33.07 0.04
N ILE A 245 -21.44 -32.43 1.11
CA ILE A 245 -21.38 -32.97 2.48
C ILE A 245 -22.81 -33.13 2.96
N GLY A 246 -23.24 -34.36 3.21
CA GLY A 246 -24.63 -34.63 3.64
C GLY A 246 -25.68 -34.15 2.64
N GLY A 247 -25.40 -34.12 1.33
CA GLY A 247 -26.27 -33.60 0.29
C GLY A 247 -26.25 -32.08 0.12
N THR A 248 -25.43 -31.37 0.90
CA THR A 248 -25.29 -29.93 0.85
C THR A 248 -23.96 -29.56 0.18
N LEU A 249 -23.98 -28.62 -0.76
CA LEU A 249 -22.77 -28.13 -1.43
C LEU A 249 -22.05 -27.12 -0.53
N CYS A 250 -20.81 -27.46 -0.14
CA CYS A 250 -19.93 -26.67 0.71
C CYS A 250 -18.65 -26.30 -0.03
N TYR A 251 -18.15 -25.08 0.16
CA TYR A 251 -16.88 -24.63 -0.43
C TYR A 251 -15.66 -25.06 0.38
N LEU A 252 -15.81 -25.13 1.69
CA LEU A 252 -14.75 -25.44 2.66
C LEU A 252 -13.65 -24.34 2.65
N PRO A 253 -14.00 -23.09 2.94
CA PRO A 253 -13.14 -21.93 2.73
C PRO A 253 -11.82 -21.98 3.49
N GLN A 254 -11.78 -22.65 4.65
CA GLN A 254 -10.61 -22.72 5.52
C GLN A 254 -9.67 -23.90 5.22
N GLU A 255 -10.05 -24.80 4.33
CA GLU A 255 -9.11 -25.84 3.87
C GLU A 255 -7.96 -25.22 3.11
N THR A 256 -6.74 -25.74 3.33
CA THR A 256 -5.55 -25.26 2.63
C THR A 256 -5.50 -25.78 1.20
N VAL A 257 -4.90 -24.98 0.32
CA VAL A 257 -4.63 -25.36 -1.07
C VAL A 257 -3.20 -25.90 -1.17
N SER A 258 -3.03 -27.03 -1.84
CA SER A 258 -1.69 -27.58 -2.10
C SER A 258 -0.94 -26.75 -3.13
N ARG A 259 0.39 -26.86 -3.15
CA ARG A 259 1.24 -26.16 -4.12
C ARG A 259 0.91 -26.56 -5.56
N ALA A 260 0.57 -27.83 -5.77
CA ALA A 260 0.15 -28.32 -7.08
C ALA A 260 -1.18 -27.72 -7.53
N GLU A 261 -2.19 -27.72 -6.65
CA GLU A 261 -3.50 -27.14 -6.94
C GLU A 261 -3.40 -25.65 -7.26
N PHE A 262 -2.66 -24.88 -6.44
CA PHE A 262 -2.49 -23.44 -6.67
C PHE A 262 -1.78 -23.16 -8.00
N LEU A 263 -0.69 -23.90 -8.30
CA LEU A 263 0.04 -23.75 -9.56
C LEU A 263 -0.89 -23.95 -10.75
N VAL A 264 -1.66 -25.05 -10.77
CA VAL A 264 -2.56 -25.37 -11.86
C VAL A 264 -3.67 -24.32 -12.00
N MET A 265 -4.33 -23.96 -10.90
CA MET A 265 -5.36 -22.90 -10.93
C MET A 265 -4.83 -21.57 -11.49
N ALA A 266 -3.62 -21.18 -11.10
CA ALA A 266 -3.02 -19.94 -11.58
C ALA A 266 -2.62 -20.03 -13.06
N MET A 267 -2.04 -21.15 -13.50
CA MET A 267 -1.68 -21.38 -14.90
C MET A 267 -2.90 -21.42 -15.82
N GLU A 268 -3.97 -22.11 -15.41
CA GLU A 268 -5.24 -22.15 -16.16
C GLU A 268 -5.88 -20.74 -16.25
N LEU A 269 -5.95 -20.02 -15.16
CA LEU A 269 -6.51 -18.66 -15.12
C LEU A 269 -5.76 -17.69 -16.04
N LEU A 270 -4.44 -17.79 -16.08
CA LEU A 270 -3.57 -16.89 -16.83
C LEU A 270 -3.31 -17.38 -18.26
N ASP A 271 -3.94 -18.47 -18.69
CA ASP A 271 -3.73 -19.11 -20.00
C ASP A 271 -2.24 -19.39 -20.27
N VAL A 272 -1.50 -19.81 -19.22
CA VAL A 272 -0.08 -20.17 -19.37
C VAL A 272 0.02 -21.44 -20.22
N PRO A 273 0.70 -21.41 -21.38
CA PRO A 273 0.76 -22.57 -22.24
C PRO A 273 1.44 -23.77 -21.58
N VAL A 274 0.77 -24.91 -21.56
CA VAL A 274 1.26 -26.19 -21.07
C VAL A 274 1.63 -27.07 -22.25
N ASP A 275 2.83 -27.63 -22.24
CA ASP A 275 3.28 -28.59 -23.26
C ASP A 275 2.99 -30.01 -22.78
N ASP A 276 1.92 -30.59 -23.29
CA ASP A 276 1.43 -31.92 -22.91
C ASP A 276 2.41 -33.06 -23.27
N THR A 277 3.46 -32.77 -24.03
CA THR A 277 4.50 -33.73 -24.35
C THR A 277 5.60 -33.83 -23.32
N LEU A 278 5.74 -32.79 -22.49
CA LEU A 278 6.73 -32.75 -21.41
C LEU A 278 6.34 -33.67 -20.26
N ARG A 279 7.27 -34.50 -19.82
CA ARG A 279 7.09 -35.42 -18.67
C ARG A 279 8.17 -35.30 -17.62
N VAL A 280 9.23 -34.56 -17.89
CA VAL A 280 10.37 -34.42 -17.00
C VAL A 280 10.43 -32.96 -16.52
N SER A 281 10.12 -32.74 -15.26
CA SER A 281 10.19 -31.42 -14.63
C SER A 281 11.57 -31.12 -14.02
N GLY A 282 12.40 -32.15 -13.78
CA GLY A 282 13.68 -32.01 -13.08
C GLY A 282 13.56 -32.03 -11.56
N PHE A 283 12.36 -32.16 -11.00
CA PHE A 283 12.17 -32.31 -9.56
C PHE A 283 12.35 -33.76 -9.11
N ALA A 284 13.10 -33.96 -8.01
CA ALA A 284 13.37 -35.31 -7.47
C ALA A 284 12.14 -35.99 -6.84
N ASP A 285 11.09 -35.23 -6.60
CA ASP A 285 9.79 -35.67 -6.06
C ASP A 285 8.66 -35.60 -7.13
N ALA A 286 9.04 -35.55 -8.40
CA ALA A 286 8.05 -35.48 -9.48
C ALA A 286 7.12 -36.71 -9.49
N ASP A 287 7.62 -37.90 -9.12
CA ASP A 287 6.84 -39.13 -9.05
C ASP A 287 5.81 -39.16 -7.91
N ASP A 288 5.95 -38.27 -6.91
CA ASP A 288 4.96 -38.07 -5.86
C ASP A 288 3.71 -37.33 -6.35
N ALA A 289 3.79 -36.75 -7.55
CA ALA A 289 2.70 -36.05 -8.22
C ALA A 289 1.93 -36.92 -9.20
N PRO A 290 0.60 -36.77 -9.32
CA PRO A 290 -0.17 -37.51 -10.30
C PRO A 290 0.28 -37.23 -11.73
N ALA A 291 0.17 -38.23 -12.62
CA ALA A 291 0.68 -38.16 -14.00
C ALA A 291 0.15 -36.95 -14.79
N TRP A 292 -1.09 -36.51 -14.54
CA TRP A 292 -1.69 -35.35 -15.20
C TRP A 292 -1.01 -34.03 -14.82
N LEU A 293 -0.35 -33.95 -13.66
CA LEU A 293 0.35 -32.76 -13.19
C LEU A 293 1.73 -32.57 -13.83
N GLN A 294 2.34 -33.64 -14.34
CA GLN A 294 3.70 -33.61 -14.89
C GLN A 294 3.91 -32.56 -16.00
N PRO A 295 3.00 -32.40 -16.98
CA PRO A 295 3.12 -31.35 -17.99
C PRO A 295 3.11 -29.94 -17.41
N TYR A 296 2.30 -29.69 -16.38
CA TYR A 296 2.23 -28.39 -15.69
C TYR A 296 3.55 -28.08 -14.97
N LEU A 297 4.07 -29.04 -14.20
CA LEU A 297 5.35 -28.87 -13.47
C LEU A 297 6.51 -28.64 -14.45
N ALA A 298 6.59 -29.44 -15.53
CA ALA A 298 7.64 -29.31 -16.51
C ALA A 298 7.55 -27.96 -17.27
N SER A 299 6.34 -27.53 -17.64
CA SER A 299 6.12 -26.26 -18.30
C SER A 299 6.42 -25.08 -17.36
N ALA A 300 6.01 -25.16 -16.11
CA ALA A 300 6.26 -24.13 -15.10
C ALA A 300 7.76 -23.98 -14.79
N MET A 301 8.48 -25.08 -14.63
CA MET A 301 9.93 -25.07 -14.42
C MET A 301 10.66 -24.47 -15.61
N ARG A 302 10.31 -24.89 -16.84
CA ARG A 302 10.92 -24.38 -18.07
C ARG A 302 10.72 -22.89 -18.28
N ARG A 303 9.60 -22.35 -17.78
CA ARG A 303 9.26 -20.93 -17.87
C ARG A 303 9.80 -20.11 -16.70
N GLY A 304 10.43 -20.74 -15.71
CA GLY A 304 10.91 -20.07 -14.51
C GLY A 304 9.80 -19.64 -13.54
N ILE A 305 8.58 -20.18 -13.71
CA ILE A 305 7.45 -19.91 -12.80
C ILE A 305 7.71 -20.49 -11.42
N VAL A 306 8.30 -21.68 -11.38
CA VAL A 306 8.72 -22.37 -10.17
C VAL A 306 10.20 -22.78 -10.25
N ASN A 307 10.93 -22.60 -9.15
CA ASN A 307 12.35 -22.92 -9.06
C ASN A 307 12.64 -24.12 -8.15
N GLY A 308 11.66 -24.60 -7.41
CA GLY A 308 11.79 -25.68 -6.43
C GLY A 308 12.56 -25.30 -5.18
N MET A 309 12.75 -26.27 -4.31
CA MET A 309 13.47 -26.15 -3.03
C MET A 309 14.58 -27.19 -2.98
N VAL A 310 15.74 -26.81 -2.46
CA VAL A 310 16.86 -27.75 -2.29
C VAL A 310 16.56 -28.70 -1.14
N SER A 311 16.72 -30.00 -1.36
CA SER A 311 16.61 -31.06 -0.36
C SER A 311 17.78 -32.02 -0.49
N GLU A 312 17.90 -32.99 0.44
CA GLU A 312 18.89 -34.07 0.37
C GLU A 312 18.73 -34.94 -0.89
N ARG A 313 17.51 -35.01 -1.46
CA ARG A 313 17.19 -35.76 -2.69
C ARG A 313 17.48 -34.95 -3.98
N GLY A 314 17.90 -33.71 -3.85
CA GLY A 314 18.01 -32.76 -4.94
C GLY A 314 16.93 -31.68 -4.92
N LEU A 315 16.59 -31.14 -6.06
CA LEU A 315 15.55 -30.11 -6.19
C LEU A 315 14.17 -30.75 -6.09
N VAL A 316 13.30 -30.25 -5.19
CA VAL A 316 11.94 -30.77 -4.97
C VAL A 316 10.89 -29.68 -5.13
N PHE A 317 9.70 -30.04 -5.59
CA PHE A 317 8.55 -29.15 -5.70
C PHE A 317 7.61 -29.23 -4.52
N ARG A 318 7.46 -30.39 -3.91
CA ARG A 318 6.54 -30.72 -2.81
C ARG A 318 5.07 -30.47 -3.18
N PRO A 319 4.55 -31.19 -4.18
CA PRO A 319 3.24 -30.91 -4.79
C PRO A 319 2.07 -30.95 -3.80
N ASN A 320 2.13 -31.84 -2.83
CA ASN A 320 1.04 -32.09 -1.87
C ASN A 320 1.11 -31.25 -0.59
N GLU A 321 2.20 -30.50 -0.38
CA GLU A 321 2.28 -29.58 0.77
C GLU A 321 1.42 -28.34 0.55
N PRO A 322 0.83 -27.74 1.61
CA PRO A 322 0.15 -26.48 1.51
C PRO A 322 1.05 -25.39 0.89
N VAL A 323 0.52 -24.62 -0.05
CA VAL A 323 1.22 -23.45 -0.58
C VAL A 323 1.21 -22.33 0.46
N THR A 324 2.35 -21.65 0.67
CA THR A 324 2.38 -20.46 1.52
C THR A 324 2.12 -19.18 0.69
N ALA A 325 1.73 -18.08 1.36
CA ALA A 325 1.47 -16.82 0.70
C ALA A 325 2.69 -16.29 -0.06
N GLY A 326 3.90 -16.43 0.50
CA GLY A 326 5.14 -16.07 -0.19
C GLY A 326 5.40 -16.92 -1.44
N GLN A 327 5.13 -18.23 -1.37
CA GLN A 327 5.29 -19.13 -2.52
C GLN A 327 4.26 -18.83 -3.62
N ALA A 328 3.01 -18.59 -3.24
CA ALA A 328 1.97 -18.16 -4.17
C ALA A 328 2.33 -16.83 -4.84
N ALA A 329 2.87 -15.88 -4.07
CA ALA A 329 3.30 -14.59 -4.57
C ALA A 329 4.40 -14.73 -5.64
N VAL A 330 5.42 -15.56 -5.40
CA VAL A 330 6.48 -15.80 -6.37
C VAL A 330 5.94 -16.44 -7.66
N MET A 331 5.04 -17.44 -7.54
CA MET A 331 4.43 -18.06 -8.72
C MET A 331 3.63 -17.04 -9.55
N LEU A 332 2.78 -16.24 -8.90
CA LEU A 332 1.95 -15.25 -9.59
C LEU A 332 2.80 -14.13 -10.21
N GLN A 333 3.80 -13.61 -9.48
CA GLN A 333 4.67 -12.56 -10.00
C GLN A 333 5.43 -13.03 -11.24
N ASN A 334 5.96 -14.28 -11.24
CA ASN A 334 6.65 -14.85 -12.39
C ASN A 334 5.72 -15.08 -13.58
N MET A 335 4.44 -15.46 -13.36
CA MET A 335 3.45 -15.63 -14.43
C MET A 335 2.98 -14.31 -15.03
N LEU A 336 2.84 -13.27 -14.19
CA LEU A 336 2.36 -11.95 -14.58
C LEU A 336 3.48 -11.04 -15.10
N GLU A 337 4.74 -11.44 -14.93
CA GLU A 337 5.92 -10.65 -15.29
C GLU A 337 5.89 -9.24 -14.67
N LEU A 338 5.35 -9.15 -13.44
CA LEU A 338 5.25 -7.85 -12.76
C LEU A 338 6.64 -7.28 -12.49
N PRO A 339 6.82 -5.97 -12.69
CA PRO A 339 8.09 -5.33 -12.38
C PRO A 339 8.42 -5.46 -10.90
N VAL A 340 9.66 -5.79 -10.61
CA VAL A 340 10.17 -5.89 -9.24
C VAL A 340 10.89 -4.58 -8.91
N SER A 341 10.44 -3.90 -7.86
CA SER A 341 11.13 -2.69 -7.37
C SER A 341 12.53 -3.05 -6.84
N ALA A 342 13.55 -2.27 -7.27
CA ALA A 342 14.92 -2.43 -6.77
C ALA A 342 15.04 -2.04 -5.27
N ALA A 343 14.14 -1.22 -4.77
CA ALA A 343 14.05 -0.83 -3.36
C ALA A 343 12.93 -1.63 -2.69
N VAL A 344 13.27 -2.80 -2.14
CA VAL A 344 12.36 -3.52 -1.25
C VAL A 344 12.25 -2.70 0.04
N SER A 345 11.08 -2.12 0.30
CA SER A 345 10.78 -1.53 1.60
C SER A 345 10.94 -2.62 2.68
N GLN A 346 11.34 -2.23 3.90
CA GLN A 346 11.51 -3.17 5.01
C GLN A 346 10.19 -3.96 5.21
N THR A 347 10.17 -5.21 4.73
CA THR A 347 9.05 -6.14 4.90
C THR A 347 9.50 -7.25 5.84
N ASP A 348 8.60 -7.75 6.67
CA ASP A 348 8.84 -8.96 7.49
C ASP A 348 8.91 -10.24 6.63
N ALA A 349 8.81 -10.10 5.31
CA ALA A 349 8.87 -11.22 4.38
C ALA A 349 10.32 -11.70 4.18
N PRO A 350 10.54 -13.02 4.06
CA PRO A 350 11.85 -13.56 3.77
C PRO A 350 12.36 -13.06 2.40
N TYR A 351 13.68 -12.86 2.29
CA TYR A 351 14.33 -12.22 1.14
C TYR A 351 13.92 -12.80 -0.23
N TRP A 352 13.63 -14.11 -0.29
CA TRP A 352 13.25 -14.80 -1.53
C TRP A 352 11.83 -14.49 -2.00
N ALA A 353 10.94 -14.01 -1.10
CA ALA A 353 9.54 -13.67 -1.41
C ALA A 353 9.25 -12.16 -1.35
N ALA A 354 10.10 -11.38 -0.68
CA ALA A 354 9.83 -9.99 -0.34
C ALA A 354 9.48 -9.14 -1.57
N SER A 355 10.27 -9.23 -2.63
CA SER A 355 10.03 -8.47 -3.86
C SER A 355 8.76 -8.88 -4.60
N SER A 356 8.46 -10.18 -4.65
CA SER A 356 7.23 -10.70 -5.28
C SER A 356 5.99 -10.32 -4.48
N MET A 357 6.06 -10.39 -3.15
CA MET A 357 4.97 -9.97 -2.28
C MET A 357 4.69 -8.48 -2.41
N GLN A 358 5.73 -7.65 -2.44
CA GLN A 358 5.59 -6.21 -2.66
C GLN A 358 4.95 -5.92 -4.02
N ALA A 359 5.40 -6.51 -5.10
CA ALA A 359 4.85 -6.31 -6.43
C ALA A 359 3.35 -6.66 -6.53
N LEU A 360 2.92 -7.75 -5.86
CA LEU A 360 1.51 -8.13 -5.81
C LEU A 360 0.69 -7.19 -4.92
N GLN A 361 1.22 -6.73 -3.80
CA GLN A 361 0.55 -5.74 -2.94
C GLN A 361 0.35 -4.41 -3.66
N GLU A 362 1.37 -3.93 -4.39
CA GLU A 362 1.29 -2.74 -5.24
C GLU A 362 0.24 -2.91 -6.36
N ALA A 363 0.09 -4.14 -6.87
CA ALA A 363 -0.96 -4.50 -7.82
C ALA A 363 -2.36 -4.70 -7.19
N GLY A 364 -2.51 -4.47 -5.87
CA GLY A 364 -3.79 -4.56 -5.15
C GLY A 364 -4.23 -6.00 -4.83
N ILE A 365 -3.31 -6.97 -4.83
CA ILE A 365 -3.61 -8.36 -4.46
C ILE A 365 -3.36 -8.56 -2.97
N PRO A 366 -4.38 -8.95 -2.18
CA PRO A 366 -4.22 -9.15 -0.75
C PRO A 366 -3.38 -10.40 -0.46
N LEU A 367 -2.42 -10.28 0.45
CA LEU A 367 -1.53 -11.35 0.89
C LEU A 367 -1.47 -11.42 2.42
N ALA A 368 -1.48 -12.64 2.95
CA ALA A 368 -1.13 -12.92 4.34
C ALA A 368 0.40 -12.87 4.53
N ALA A 369 0.89 -13.13 5.77
CA ALA A 369 2.32 -13.25 6.03
C ALA A 369 2.94 -14.39 5.18
N ALA A 370 4.21 -14.23 4.79
CA ALA A 370 4.86 -15.07 3.77
C ALA A 370 4.84 -16.58 4.05
N ASP A 371 4.88 -16.97 5.31
CA ASP A 371 4.89 -18.36 5.78
C ASP A 371 3.50 -18.93 6.07
N THR A 372 2.46 -18.11 5.98
CA THR A 372 1.07 -18.53 6.20
C THR A 372 0.59 -19.41 5.04
N SER A 373 0.05 -20.59 5.35
CA SER A 373 -0.58 -21.44 4.35
C SER A 373 -1.83 -20.81 3.78
N VAL A 374 -1.96 -20.82 2.46
CA VAL A 374 -3.09 -20.23 1.74
C VAL A 374 -4.30 -21.14 1.83
N SER A 375 -5.41 -20.63 2.33
CA SER A 375 -6.70 -21.32 2.34
C SER A 375 -7.40 -21.23 0.97
N ARG A 376 -8.44 -22.04 0.76
CA ARG A 376 -9.21 -22.04 -0.48
C ARG A 376 -9.83 -20.69 -0.80
N ILE A 377 -10.31 -19.99 0.24
CA ILE A 377 -10.91 -18.67 0.02
C ILE A 377 -9.86 -17.59 -0.24
N GLU A 378 -8.70 -17.64 0.41
CA GLU A 378 -7.60 -16.75 0.12
C GLU A 378 -7.08 -16.94 -1.31
N ALA A 379 -6.93 -18.19 -1.76
CA ALA A 379 -6.60 -18.50 -3.15
C ALA A 379 -7.66 -17.94 -4.12
N ALA A 380 -8.94 -18.07 -3.81
CA ALA A 380 -10.02 -17.53 -4.63
C ALA A 380 -9.95 -16.00 -4.76
N ARG A 381 -9.73 -15.30 -3.64
CA ARG A 381 -9.54 -13.83 -3.62
C ARG A 381 -8.33 -13.41 -4.44
N MET A 382 -7.18 -14.07 -4.23
CA MET A 382 -5.95 -13.78 -4.99
C MET A 382 -6.19 -13.96 -6.49
N LEU A 383 -6.73 -15.09 -6.91
CA LEU A 383 -6.99 -15.41 -8.32
C LEU A 383 -8.02 -14.47 -8.95
N TYR A 384 -9.08 -14.11 -8.22
CA TYR A 384 -10.03 -13.10 -8.71
C TYR A 384 -9.36 -11.75 -8.95
N ARG A 385 -8.55 -11.25 -8.01
CA ARG A 385 -7.81 -9.99 -8.19
C ARG A 385 -6.83 -10.07 -9.38
N VAL A 386 -6.11 -11.17 -9.50
CA VAL A 386 -5.21 -11.45 -10.65
C VAL A 386 -5.97 -11.38 -11.98
N SER A 387 -7.17 -11.94 -12.05
CA SER A 387 -7.99 -11.89 -13.28
C SER A 387 -8.36 -10.47 -13.71
N ARG A 388 -8.40 -9.52 -12.78
CA ARG A 388 -8.70 -8.10 -13.06
C ARG A 388 -7.49 -7.34 -13.59
N LEU A 389 -6.26 -7.82 -13.36
CA LEU A 389 -5.03 -7.22 -13.91
C LEU A 389 -4.84 -7.57 -15.40
N LYS A 390 -5.44 -8.66 -15.87
CA LYS A 390 -5.32 -9.15 -17.25
C LYS A 390 -6.14 -8.32 -18.27
N LYS A 391 -6.97 -7.39 -17.79
CA LYS A 391 -7.75 -6.47 -18.64
C LYS A 391 -7.00 -5.16 -18.85
#